data_cd5b9e6fefdc73b6f176ec19e4536965
#
_entry.id   cd5b9e6fefdc73b6f176ec19e4536965
#
_cell.length_a   1.000
_cell.length_b   1.000
_cell.length_c   1.000
_cell.angle_alpha   90.00
_cell.angle_beta   90.00
_cell.angle_gamma   90.00
#
_symmetry.space_group_name_H-M   'P 1'
#
loop_
_entity.id
_entity.type
_entity.pdbx_description
1 polymer ?
#
loop_
_entity_poly.entity_id
_entity_poly.type
_entity_poly.pdbx_seq_one_letter_code
_entity_poly.pdbx_strand_id
1 'polypeptide(L)'
;DKDCLDLSFETICAYGPNAAMCHYAPSKEDCAKVEPKGFFLIDSGGQYWQGTTDITRTIAVGPLSEEEKKHFTLVLKGNIRLAMAKFPYGVGGAHLDILARSALWDAGLDFNHGTGHGVGYLLNVHEGPQNINWNSGVRPGGMIPFEEGVLISDEPGLYLEGKYGIRCENLLICKKAEKNDYAQFMNFETVTLVPFEREAIIPELLGETELKWLNEYHKHVYEVVEPLLENKEEKEWLREATAEI
;
A
#
# COMPACT_ATOMS: atom_id res chain seq x y z
N ASP A 1 2.63 15.43 -16.09
CA ASP A 1 1.91 14.73 -17.16
C ASP A 1 0.76 15.61 -17.67
N LYS A 2 0.60 15.72 -19.00
CA LYS A 2 -0.46 16.54 -19.64
C LYS A 2 -1.87 15.94 -19.47
N ASP A 3 -1.96 14.65 -19.10
CA ASP A 3 -3.21 13.95 -18.88
C ASP A 3 -3.62 13.98 -17.38
N CYS A 4 -2.78 14.54 -16.51
CA CYS A 4 -3.11 14.80 -15.11
C CYS A 4 -4.03 16.03 -15.04
N LEU A 5 -5.23 15.84 -14.51
CA LEU A 5 -6.27 16.88 -14.42
C LEU A 5 -6.17 17.64 -13.10
N ASP A 6 -5.93 16.92 -12.01
CA ASP A 6 -5.82 17.47 -10.65
C ASP A 6 -5.21 16.41 -9.71
N LEU A 7 -4.95 16.78 -8.47
CA LEU A 7 -4.67 15.83 -7.40
C LEU A 7 -5.94 15.06 -7.04
N SER A 8 -5.83 13.79 -6.69
CA SER A 8 -6.97 13.01 -6.16
C SER A 8 -7.28 13.36 -4.71
N PHE A 9 -6.27 13.87 -3.99
CA PHE A 9 -6.34 14.46 -2.65
C PHE A 9 -5.08 15.29 -2.38
N GLU A 10 -5.09 16.06 -1.30
CA GLU A 10 -3.89 16.81 -0.89
C GLU A 10 -2.78 15.85 -0.45
N THR A 11 -1.61 15.95 -1.09
CA THR A 11 -0.48 15.06 -0.83
C THR A 11 -0.02 15.14 0.62
N ILE A 12 0.11 13.99 1.27
CA ILE A 12 0.68 13.85 2.60
C ILE A 12 2.19 13.62 2.45
N CYS A 13 2.99 14.54 2.98
CA CYS A 13 4.44 14.43 3.03
C CYS A 13 4.88 14.54 4.49
N ALA A 14 5.28 13.45 5.11
CA ALA A 14 5.51 13.39 6.54
C ALA A 14 6.87 12.77 6.89
N TYR A 15 7.68 13.50 7.65
CA TYR A 15 8.98 13.04 8.10
C TYR A 15 9.01 12.82 9.61
N GLY A 16 9.64 11.72 10.04
CA GLY A 16 9.82 11.40 11.45
C GLY A 16 8.51 11.35 12.24
N PRO A 17 8.39 12.03 13.40
CA PRO A 17 7.19 11.99 14.23
C PRO A 17 5.91 12.48 13.56
N ASN A 18 6.01 13.35 12.55
CA ASN A 18 4.83 13.85 11.82
C ASN A 18 4.13 12.75 11.05
N ALA A 19 4.86 11.71 10.62
CA ALA A 19 4.29 10.55 9.94
C ALA A 19 3.42 9.67 10.86
N ALA A 20 3.48 9.87 12.18
CA ALA A 20 2.55 9.20 13.11
C ALA A 20 1.11 9.74 13.03
N MET A 21 0.89 10.84 12.33
CA MET A 21 -0.44 11.37 11.99
C MET A 21 -0.82 10.93 10.58
N CYS A 22 -1.76 10.00 10.44
CA CYS A 22 -2.12 9.39 9.15
C CYS A 22 -2.66 10.40 8.12
N HIS A 23 -3.15 11.57 8.54
CA HIS A 23 -3.59 12.67 7.66
C HIS A 23 -2.79 13.95 7.98
N TYR A 24 -1.46 13.84 8.09
CA TYR A 24 -0.61 14.99 8.33
C TYR A 24 -0.68 15.99 7.19
N ALA A 25 -0.92 17.26 7.53
CA ALA A 25 -0.93 18.38 6.59
C ALA A 25 0.15 19.39 7.03
N PRO A 26 1.30 19.45 6.35
CA PRO A 26 2.36 20.41 6.68
C PRO A 26 1.92 21.85 6.34
N SER A 27 2.33 22.81 7.18
CA SER A 27 2.28 24.23 6.86
C SER A 27 3.67 24.78 6.59
N LYS A 28 3.75 25.95 5.97
CA LYS A 28 5.06 26.61 5.73
C LYS A 28 5.74 27.03 7.04
N GLU A 29 4.93 27.27 8.06
CA GLU A 29 5.38 27.76 9.38
C GLU A 29 5.74 26.58 10.30
N ASP A 30 5.12 25.41 10.08
CA ASP A 30 5.27 24.24 10.95
C ASP A 30 5.42 22.97 10.10
N CYS A 31 6.61 22.79 9.54
CA CYS A 31 7.01 21.57 8.85
C CYS A 31 8.41 21.13 9.31
N ALA A 32 8.58 19.83 9.47
CA ALA A 32 9.88 19.24 9.74
C ALA A 32 10.80 19.35 8.51
N LYS A 33 12.10 19.56 8.76
CA LYS A 33 13.11 19.39 7.72
C LYS A 33 13.51 17.93 7.66
N VAL A 34 13.57 17.38 6.45
CA VAL A 34 14.06 16.02 6.23
C VAL A 34 15.56 15.99 6.55
N GLU A 35 15.96 15.10 7.43
CA GLU A 35 17.35 14.82 7.78
C GLU A 35 17.77 13.47 7.17
N PRO A 36 19.07 13.21 6.94
CA PRO A 36 19.54 11.95 6.33
C PRO A 36 19.50 10.79 7.35
N LYS A 37 18.34 10.46 7.87
CA LYS A 37 18.07 9.35 8.80
C LYS A 37 16.58 9.01 8.85
N GLY A 38 16.24 7.75 9.12
CA GLY A 38 14.87 7.32 9.37
C GLY A 38 13.99 7.33 8.12
N PHE A 39 12.69 7.45 8.32
CA PHE A 39 11.67 7.35 7.29
C PHE A 39 11.07 8.69 6.86
N PHE A 40 10.74 8.75 5.58
CA PHE A 40 9.89 9.77 4.98
C PHE A 40 8.69 9.08 4.33
N LEU A 41 7.48 9.42 4.76
CA LEU A 41 6.23 8.90 4.22
C LEU A 41 5.67 9.90 3.20
N ILE A 42 5.37 9.40 2.01
CA ILE A 42 4.67 10.15 0.96
C ILE A 42 3.41 9.36 0.58
N ASP A 43 2.27 10.03 0.67
CA ASP A 43 0.99 9.54 0.22
C ASP A 43 0.41 10.55 -0.79
N SER A 44 0.16 10.09 -2.00
CA SER A 44 -0.19 10.98 -3.12
C SER A 44 -1.00 10.26 -4.19
N GLY A 45 -1.74 11.04 -4.94
CA GLY A 45 -2.49 10.52 -6.07
C GLY A 45 -2.93 11.63 -7.03
N GLY A 46 -3.37 11.23 -8.21
CA GLY A 46 -3.82 12.12 -9.27
C GLY A 46 -5.09 11.65 -9.94
N GLN A 47 -5.82 12.63 -10.45
CA GLN A 47 -6.98 12.42 -11.31
C GLN A 47 -6.52 12.49 -12.77
N TYR A 48 -6.82 11.46 -13.52
CA TYR A 48 -6.54 11.35 -14.94
C TYR A 48 -7.80 10.98 -15.71
N TRP A 49 -7.85 11.25 -17.01
CA TRP A 49 -8.96 10.76 -17.83
C TRP A 49 -9.10 9.24 -17.84
N GLN A 50 -8.00 8.53 -17.62
CA GLN A 50 -7.93 7.07 -17.61
C GLN A 50 -8.29 6.46 -16.26
N GLY A 51 -8.24 7.23 -15.19
CA GLY A 51 -8.52 6.75 -13.83
C GLY A 51 -7.97 7.66 -12.73
N THR A 52 -8.23 7.27 -11.50
CA THR A 52 -7.73 7.92 -10.28
C THR A 52 -6.62 7.06 -9.68
N THR A 53 -5.54 7.69 -9.21
CA THR A 53 -4.46 7.01 -8.50
C THR A 53 -4.42 7.38 -7.03
N ASP A 54 -3.94 6.44 -6.23
CA ASP A 54 -3.73 6.54 -4.80
C ASP A 54 -2.56 5.63 -4.41
N ILE A 55 -1.56 6.16 -3.74
CA ILE A 55 -0.36 5.39 -3.36
C ILE A 55 0.35 6.00 -2.18
N THR A 56 0.71 5.17 -1.21
CA THR A 56 1.68 5.52 -0.17
C THR A 56 2.96 4.71 -0.31
N ARG A 57 4.09 5.40 -0.18
CA ARG A 57 5.40 4.80 0.07
C ARG A 57 6.06 5.41 1.31
N THR A 58 6.66 4.56 2.11
CA THR A 58 7.56 4.95 3.19
C THR A 58 8.98 4.67 2.74
N ILE A 59 9.80 5.70 2.67
CA ILE A 59 11.12 5.71 2.05
C ILE A 59 12.18 5.90 3.12
N ALA A 60 13.28 5.15 3.07
CA ALA A 60 14.46 5.38 3.88
C ALA A 60 15.23 6.60 3.36
N VAL A 61 15.38 7.63 4.18
CA VAL A 61 16.16 8.83 3.83
C VAL A 61 17.54 8.82 4.50
N GLY A 62 17.97 7.68 5.00
CA GLY A 62 19.25 7.43 5.62
C GLY A 62 19.20 6.17 6.49
N PRO A 63 20.20 5.95 7.38
CA PRO A 63 20.25 4.75 8.19
C PRO A 63 18.98 4.51 9.01
N LEU A 64 18.52 3.26 9.01
CA LEU A 64 17.38 2.78 9.78
C LEU A 64 17.84 1.91 10.94
N SER A 65 17.15 2.01 12.07
CA SER A 65 17.30 1.08 13.19
C SER A 65 16.66 -0.28 12.88
N GLU A 66 17.06 -1.33 13.60
CA GLU A 66 16.45 -2.66 13.49
C GLU A 66 14.94 -2.64 13.87
N GLU A 67 14.52 -1.75 14.79
CA GLU A 67 13.11 -1.56 15.14
C GLU A 67 12.32 -1.01 13.95
N GLU A 68 12.84 0.01 13.26
CA GLU A 68 12.22 0.61 12.07
C GLU A 68 12.08 -0.40 10.93
N LYS A 69 13.16 -1.14 10.63
CA LYS A 69 13.13 -2.20 9.60
C LYS A 69 12.13 -3.30 9.93
N LYS A 70 12.12 -3.75 11.20
CA LYS A 70 11.15 -4.74 11.66
C LYS A 70 9.72 -4.27 11.46
N HIS A 71 9.41 -3.06 11.87
CA HIS A 71 8.07 -2.48 11.74
C HIS A 71 7.66 -2.29 10.29
N PHE A 72 8.57 -1.80 9.44
CA PHE A 72 8.33 -1.70 8.00
C PHE A 72 8.01 -3.07 7.39
N THR A 73 8.81 -4.08 7.71
CA THR A 73 8.62 -5.43 7.17
C THR A 73 7.30 -6.05 7.62
N LEU A 74 6.85 -5.80 8.85
CA LEU A 74 5.55 -6.30 9.33
C LEU A 74 4.37 -5.63 8.60
N VAL A 75 4.44 -4.32 8.35
CA VAL A 75 3.44 -3.59 7.55
C VAL A 75 3.42 -4.12 6.12
N LEU A 76 4.58 -4.22 5.47
CA LEU A 76 4.71 -4.75 4.11
C LEU A 76 4.20 -6.19 4.01
N LYS A 77 4.49 -7.03 5.00
CA LYS A 77 3.99 -8.42 5.06
C LYS A 77 2.46 -8.46 5.08
N GLY A 78 1.83 -7.54 5.79
CA GLY A 78 0.37 -7.39 5.79
C GLY A 78 -0.17 -7.02 4.41
N ASN A 79 0.42 -6.02 3.75
CA ASN A 79 0.07 -5.60 2.40
C ASN A 79 0.20 -6.77 1.41
N ILE A 80 1.34 -7.47 1.40
CA ILE A 80 1.56 -8.62 0.52
C ILE A 80 0.52 -9.73 0.75
N ARG A 81 0.20 -10.06 2.00
CA ARG A 81 -0.77 -11.11 2.33
C ARG A 81 -2.16 -10.78 1.83
N LEU A 82 -2.56 -9.52 1.92
CA LEU A 82 -3.86 -9.08 1.38
C LEU A 82 -3.84 -9.08 -0.15
N ALA A 83 -2.80 -8.59 -0.79
CA ALA A 83 -2.65 -8.62 -2.25
C ALA A 83 -2.68 -10.06 -2.82
N MET A 84 -2.15 -11.04 -2.08
CA MET A 84 -2.14 -12.47 -2.45
C MET A 84 -3.46 -13.19 -2.15
N ALA A 85 -4.45 -12.50 -1.54
CA ALA A 85 -5.67 -13.16 -1.08
C ALA A 85 -6.42 -13.85 -2.21
N LYS A 86 -6.85 -15.08 -1.94
CA LYS A 86 -7.75 -15.86 -2.77
C LYS A 86 -8.92 -16.30 -1.91
N PHE A 87 -10.13 -15.98 -2.34
CA PHE A 87 -11.34 -16.16 -1.54
C PHE A 87 -12.55 -16.51 -2.40
N PRO A 88 -13.55 -17.19 -1.84
CA PRO A 88 -14.77 -17.48 -2.58
C PRO A 88 -15.62 -16.22 -2.80
N TYR A 89 -16.29 -16.13 -3.93
CA TYR A 89 -17.27 -15.07 -4.19
C TYR A 89 -18.30 -14.98 -3.05
N GLY A 90 -18.64 -13.75 -2.68
CA GLY A 90 -19.51 -13.46 -1.54
C GLY A 90 -18.77 -12.99 -0.27
N VAL A 91 -17.44 -13.07 -0.27
CA VAL A 91 -16.60 -12.54 0.81
C VAL A 91 -16.45 -11.02 0.65
N GLY A 92 -16.63 -10.29 1.74
CA GLY A 92 -16.38 -8.84 1.84
C GLY A 92 -15.07 -8.54 2.56
N GLY A 93 -14.65 -7.27 2.50
CA GLY A 93 -13.36 -6.81 3.02
C GLY A 93 -13.16 -7.01 4.51
N ALA A 94 -14.24 -7.02 5.32
CA ALA A 94 -14.15 -7.28 6.76
C ALA A 94 -13.56 -8.67 7.07
N HIS A 95 -13.76 -9.66 6.19
CA HIS A 95 -13.20 -11.00 6.34
C HIS A 95 -11.73 -11.07 5.91
N LEU A 96 -11.29 -10.17 5.02
CA LEU A 96 -9.93 -10.14 4.47
C LEU A 96 -8.98 -9.24 5.28
N ASP A 97 -9.50 -8.30 6.05
CA ASP A 97 -8.73 -7.33 6.83
C ASP A 97 -7.69 -7.97 7.77
N ILE A 98 -8.01 -9.14 8.31
CA ILE A 98 -7.11 -9.91 9.17
C ILE A 98 -5.79 -10.27 8.46
N LEU A 99 -5.79 -10.44 7.14
CA LEU A 99 -4.59 -10.77 6.37
C LEU A 99 -3.56 -9.65 6.47
N ALA A 100 -4.03 -8.40 6.43
CA ALA A 100 -3.17 -7.23 6.56
C ALA A 100 -2.71 -6.98 8.01
N ARG A 101 -3.52 -7.35 9.02
CA ARG A 101 -3.24 -7.04 10.43
C ARG A 101 -2.49 -8.13 11.18
N SER A 102 -2.62 -9.39 10.76
CA SER A 102 -2.13 -10.54 11.56
C SER A 102 -0.66 -10.43 11.94
N ALA A 103 0.22 -9.97 11.04
CA ALA A 103 1.64 -9.82 11.32
C ALA A 103 1.93 -8.75 12.40
N LEU A 104 1.15 -7.68 12.42
CA LEU A 104 1.23 -6.65 13.45
C LEU A 104 0.66 -7.14 14.79
N TRP A 105 -0.50 -7.80 14.77
CA TRP A 105 -1.12 -8.35 16.00
C TRP A 105 -0.24 -9.38 16.67
N ASP A 106 0.44 -10.25 15.92
CA ASP A 106 1.42 -11.21 16.47
C ASP A 106 2.57 -10.49 17.21
N ALA A 107 2.87 -9.24 16.82
CA ALA A 107 3.87 -8.40 17.46
C ALA A 107 3.29 -7.47 18.55
N GLY A 108 1.99 -7.54 18.84
CA GLY A 108 1.31 -6.66 19.81
C GLY A 108 1.10 -5.23 19.28
N LEU A 109 1.08 -5.05 17.96
CA LEU A 109 0.93 -3.78 17.25
C LEU A 109 -0.37 -3.77 16.44
N ASP A 110 -0.87 -2.58 16.10
CA ASP A 110 -2.04 -2.40 15.24
C ASP A 110 -2.06 -0.99 14.63
N PHE A 111 -3.01 -0.74 13.72
CA PHE A 111 -3.36 0.59 13.20
C PHE A 111 -4.87 0.82 13.28
N ASN A 112 -5.28 2.10 13.42
CA ASN A 112 -6.65 2.47 13.77
C ASN A 112 -7.54 2.91 12.59
N HIS A 113 -7.01 2.93 11.36
CA HIS A 113 -7.80 3.21 10.15
C HIS A 113 -8.25 1.93 9.44
N GLY A 114 -9.08 2.05 8.42
CA GLY A 114 -9.42 0.92 7.54
C GLY A 114 -8.21 0.50 6.71
N THR A 115 -8.11 -0.78 6.42
CA THR A 115 -7.01 -1.31 5.58
C THR A 115 -7.17 -0.93 4.11
N GLY A 116 -8.38 -0.58 3.69
CA GLY A 116 -8.61 -0.15 2.31
C GLY A 116 -10.01 0.38 2.07
N HIS A 117 -10.15 1.11 0.98
CA HIS A 117 -11.38 1.74 0.52
C HIS A 117 -11.53 1.60 -0.99
N GLY A 118 -12.76 1.66 -1.49
CA GLY A 118 -13.01 1.79 -2.93
C GLY A 118 -12.49 3.14 -3.45
N VAL A 119 -12.06 3.17 -4.70
CA VAL A 119 -11.46 4.35 -5.33
C VAL A 119 -12.44 4.97 -6.31
N GLY A 120 -12.76 6.25 -6.13
CA GLY A 120 -13.64 7.01 -7.02
C GLY A 120 -12.96 7.41 -8.33
N TYR A 121 -13.78 7.84 -9.28
CA TYR A 121 -13.30 8.34 -10.57
C TYR A 121 -13.67 9.82 -10.73
N LEU A 122 -12.66 10.67 -10.85
CA LEU A 122 -12.78 12.14 -11.00
C LEU A 122 -13.59 12.83 -9.89
N LEU A 123 -13.77 12.20 -8.73
CA LEU A 123 -14.47 12.71 -7.55
C LEU A 123 -13.63 12.42 -6.30
N ASN A 124 -14.26 11.93 -5.26
CA ASN A 124 -13.57 11.55 -4.03
C ASN A 124 -12.68 10.32 -4.27
N VAL A 125 -11.44 10.37 -3.81
CA VAL A 125 -10.56 9.20 -3.82
C VAL A 125 -11.17 8.06 -3.00
N HIS A 126 -11.76 8.35 -1.84
CA HIS A 126 -12.52 7.40 -1.04
C HIS A 126 -13.95 7.28 -1.58
N GLU A 127 -14.27 6.15 -2.23
CA GLU A 127 -15.60 5.87 -2.74
C GLU A 127 -16.04 4.45 -2.39
N GLY A 128 -17.25 4.33 -1.81
CA GLY A 128 -17.87 3.03 -1.55
C GLY A 128 -18.43 2.35 -2.81
N PRO A 129 -19.14 1.25 -2.65
CA PRO A 129 -19.64 0.74 -1.37
C PRO A 129 -18.67 -0.16 -0.60
N GLN A 130 -17.68 -0.81 -1.25
CA GLN A 130 -16.76 -1.73 -0.59
C GLN A 130 -15.68 -0.99 0.19
N ASN A 131 -15.25 -1.58 1.29
CA ASN A 131 -14.02 -1.24 2.01
C ASN A 131 -13.41 -2.48 2.68
N ILE A 132 -12.16 -2.39 3.10
CA ILE A 132 -11.48 -3.41 3.89
C ILE A 132 -11.34 -2.89 5.32
N ASN A 133 -12.22 -3.35 6.20
CA ASN A 133 -12.25 -2.94 7.60
C ASN A 133 -12.97 -3.99 8.45
N TRP A 134 -12.30 -4.55 9.44
CA TRP A 134 -12.89 -5.53 10.35
C TRP A 134 -14.03 -4.96 11.19
N ASN A 135 -14.00 -3.66 11.49
CA ASN A 135 -15.03 -2.98 12.28
C ASN A 135 -16.20 -2.53 11.39
N SER A 136 -16.93 -3.49 10.87
CA SER A 136 -18.09 -3.26 9.99
C SER A 136 -19.26 -2.50 10.66
N GLY A 137 -19.29 -2.46 12.00
CA GLY A 137 -20.26 -1.66 12.75
C GLY A 137 -20.05 -0.14 12.61
N VAL A 138 -18.82 0.29 12.35
CA VAL A 138 -18.47 1.70 12.13
C VAL A 138 -18.45 2.05 10.64
N ARG A 139 -18.03 1.08 9.78
CA ARG A 139 -17.97 1.25 8.32
C ARG A 139 -18.63 0.06 7.62
N PRO A 140 -19.93 0.14 7.30
CA PRO A 140 -20.73 -1.02 6.86
C PRO A 140 -20.28 -1.64 5.52
N GLY A 141 -19.54 -0.93 4.69
CA GLY A 141 -19.07 -1.42 3.38
C GLY A 141 -18.18 -2.67 3.43
N GLY A 142 -17.57 -2.99 4.58
CA GLY A 142 -16.72 -4.17 4.76
C GLY A 142 -17.43 -5.52 4.59
N MET A 143 -18.76 -5.55 4.71
CA MET A 143 -19.57 -6.77 4.50
C MET A 143 -20.10 -6.92 3.07
N ILE A 144 -19.92 -5.90 2.23
CA ILE A 144 -20.36 -5.97 0.83
C ILE A 144 -19.37 -6.83 0.04
N PRO A 145 -19.84 -7.86 -0.68
CA PRO A 145 -18.97 -8.73 -1.47
C PRO A 145 -18.17 -7.97 -2.54
N PHE A 146 -16.98 -8.46 -2.80
CA PHE A 146 -16.19 -7.98 -3.93
C PHE A 146 -16.75 -8.55 -5.24
N GLU A 147 -16.97 -7.65 -6.19
CA GLU A 147 -17.32 -7.97 -7.58
C GLU A 147 -16.08 -7.84 -8.48
N GLU A 148 -16.09 -8.54 -9.61
CA GLU A 148 -15.04 -8.38 -10.62
C GLU A 148 -14.95 -6.94 -11.11
N GLY A 149 -13.75 -6.38 -11.15
CA GLY A 149 -13.49 -5.01 -11.58
C GLY A 149 -13.53 -3.96 -10.47
N VAL A 150 -13.90 -4.31 -9.23
CA VAL A 150 -13.80 -3.40 -8.09
C VAL A 150 -12.35 -3.02 -7.87
N LEU A 151 -12.06 -1.72 -7.85
CA LEU A 151 -10.77 -1.13 -7.47
C LEU A 151 -10.81 -0.79 -5.99
N ILE A 152 -9.82 -1.26 -5.24
CA ILE A 152 -9.73 -1.11 -3.78
C ILE A 152 -8.30 -0.77 -3.37
N SER A 153 -8.09 0.12 -2.37
CA SER A 153 -6.78 0.30 -1.77
C SER A 153 -6.43 -0.84 -0.81
N ASP A 154 -5.14 -1.07 -0.65
CA ASP A 154 -4.51 -2.00 0.30
C ASP A 154 -3.39 -1.23 0.99
N GLU A 155 -3.70 -0.61 2.14
CA GLU A 155 -2.91 0.43 2.79
C GLU A 155 -2.65 0.20 4.29
N PRO A 156 -2.22 -0.99 4.72
CA PRO A 156 -1.86 -1.19 6.12
C PRO A 156 -0.77 -0.22 6.57
N GLY A 157 -0.77 0.14 7.85
CA GLY A 157 0.20 1.06 8.41
C GLY A 157 0.58 0.75 9.85
N LEU A 158 1.48 1.54 10.39
CA LEU A 158 1.85 1.57 11.80
C LEU A 158 2.26 2.99 12.18
N TYR A 159 1.69 3.53 13.24
CA TYR A 159 1.89 4.93 13.64
C TYR A 159 2.29 4.99 15.11
N LEU A 160 3.53 5.39 15.37
CA LEU A 160 4.11 5.46 16.71
C LEU A 160 4.32 6.93 17.10
N GLU A 161 3.43 7.44 17.95
CA GLU A 161 3.47 8.81 18.41
C GLU A 161 4.86 9.21 18.93
N GLY A 162 5.36 10.35 18.48
CA GLY A 162 6.68 10.85 18.84
C GLY A 162 7.86 10.13 18.17
N LYS A 163 7.61 9.10 17.34
CA LYS A 163 8.64 8.34 16.64
C LYS A 163 8.53 8.49 15.12
N TYR A 164 7.64 7.71 14.48
CA TYR A 164 7.45 7.67 13.03
C TYR A 164 6.11 7.02 12.66
N GLY A 165 5.73 7.16 11.40
CA GLY A 165 4.66 6.40 10.76
C GLY A 165 5.17 5.66 9.55
N ILE A 166 4.56 4.52 9.28
CA ILE A 166 4.82 3.65 8.13
C ILE A 166 3.47 3.33 7.50
N ARG A 167 3.35 3.49 6.18
CA ARG A 167 2.24 2.98 5.37
C ARG A 167 2.81 2.41 4.08
N CYS A 168 2.35 1.21 3.71
CA CYS A 168 2.64 0.58 2.43
C CYS A 168 1.32 0.42 1.69
N GLU A 169 1.19 1.04 0.52
CA GLU A 169 -0.07 1.07 -0.19
C GLU A 169 0.05 0.75 -1.67
N ASN A 170 -0.84 -0.10 -2.13
CA ASN A 170 -1.10 -0.35 -3.53
C ASN A 170 -2.61 -0.32 -3.81
N LEU A 171 -2.98 -0.08 -5.05
CA LEU A 171 -4.33 -0.32 -5.55
C LEU A 171 -4.43 -1.74 -6.11
N LEU A 172 -5.54 -2.41 -5.79
CA LEU A 172 -5.86 -3.76 -6.20
C LEU A 172 -7.16 -3.78 -7.01
N ILE A 173 -7.19 -4.55 -8.11
CA ILE A 173 -8.42 -4.86 -8.85
C ILE A 173 -8.87 -6.27 -8.51
N CYS A 174 -10.12 -6.42 -8.09
CA CYS A 174 -10.73 -7.73 -7.88
C CYS A 174 -10.98 -8.44 -9.23
N LYS A 175 -10.52 -9.69 -9.34
CA LYS A 175 -10.65 -10.53 -10.53
C LYS A 175 -11.30 -11.87 -10.19
N LYS A 176 -11.94 -12.48 -11.17
CA LYS A 176 -12.30 -13.90 -11.08
C LYS A 176 -11.06 -14.76 -11.19
N ALA A 177 -10.89 -15.66 -10.24
CA ALA A 177 -9.95 -16.78 -10.29
C ALA A 177 -10.65 -18.04 -10.80
N GLU A 178 -10.19 -19.23 -10.39
CA GLU A 178 -10.82 -20.47 -10.81
C GLU A 178 -12.25 -20.63 -10.28
N LYS A 179 -13.05 -21.36 -11.05
CA LYS A 179 -14.35 -21.88 -10.61
C LYS A 179 -14.25 -23.39 -10.44
N ASN A 180 -14.72 -23.89 -9.32
CA ASN A 180 -14.78 -25.32 -9.03
C ASN A 180 -16.14 -25.70 -8.45
N ASP A 181 -16.28 -26.95 -7.97
CA ASP A 181 -17.54 -27.47 -7.43
C ASP A 181 -18.00 -26.76 -6.14
N TYR A 182 -17.10 -26.06 -5.43
CA TYR A 182 -17.43 -25.31 -4.22
C TYR A 182 -17.92 -23.90 -4.50
N ALA A 183 -17.20 -23.15 -5.36
CA ALA A 183 -17.49 -21.74 -5.59
C ALA A 183 -16.77 -21.19 -6.83
N GLN A 184 -17.20 -20.00 -7.26
CA GLN A 184 -16.34 -19.07 -7.99
C GLN A 184 -15.36 -18.46 -7.00
N PHE A 185 -14.04 -18.65 -7.20
CA PHE A 185 -13.02 -17.95 -6.44
C PHE A 185 -12.69 -16.61 -7.06
N MET A 186 -12.25 -15.70 -6.21
CA MET A 186 -11.79 -14.35 -6.54
C MET A 186 -10.35 -14.19 -6.05
N ASN A 187 -9.61 -13.27 -6.64
CA ASN A 187 -8.29 -12.84 -6.21
C ASN A 187 -8.11 -11.35 -6.52
N PHE A 188 -6.96 -10.83 -6.18
CA PHE A 188 -6.57 -9.46 -6.50
C PHE A 188 -5.43 -9.44 -7.52
N GLU A 189 -5.47 -8.43 -8.38
CA GLU A 189 -4.37 -8.02 -9.27
C GLU A 189 -3.87 -6.65 -8.77
N THR A 190 -2.59 -6.55 -8.46
CA THR A 190 -1.98 -5.28 -8.07
C THR A 190 -1.75 -4.42 -9.31
N VAL A 191 -2.31 -3.20 -9.32
CA VAL A 191 -2.17 -2.28 -10.47
C VAL A 191 -1.19 -1.14 -10.23
N THR A 192 -0.81 -0.88 -8.98
CA THR A 192 0.25 0.06 -8.64
C THR A 192 1.61 -0.50 -9.02
N LEU A 193 2.41 0.24 -9.78
CA LEU A 193 3.71 -0.19 -10.30
C LEU A 193 4.84 0.72 -9.77
N VAL A 194 5.07 0.67 -8.46
CA VAL A 194 6.13 1.43 -7.76
C VAL A 194 6.83 0.48 -6.78
N PRO A 195 8.17 0.40 -6.76
CA PRO A 195 8.87 -0.51 -5.86
C PRO A 195 8.66 -0.15 -4.38
N PHE A 196 8.74 -1.15 -3.51
CA PHE A 196 8.85 -0.95 -2.07
C PHE A 196 10.31 -0.69 -1.65
N GLU A 197 10.50 0.00 -0.52
CA GLU A 197 11.83 0.36 0.01
C GLU A 197 12.61 -0.87 0.47
N ARG A 198 13.59 -1.29 -0.32
CA ARG A 198 14.36 -2.54 -0.09
C ARG A 198 15.24 -2.46 1.16
N GLU A 199 15.83 -1.31 1.44
CA GLU A 199 16.72 -1.13 2.60
C GLU A 199 15.98 -1.25 3.95
N ALA A 200 14.66 -1.11 3.93
CA ALA A 200 13.80 -1.25 5.11
C ALA A 200 13.32 -2.70 5.34
N ILE A 201 13.64 -3.64 4.45
CA ILE A 201 13.14 -5.02 4.53
C ILE A 201 14.13 -5.91 5.27
N ILE A 202 13.59 -6.71 6.20
CA ILE A 202 14.28 -7.85 6.82
C ILE A 202 13.70 -9.12 6.19
N PRO A 203 14.39 -9.75 5.21
CA PRO A 203 13.84 -10.87 4.43
C PRO A 203 13.41 -12.07 5.30
N GLU A 204 14.10 -12.31 6.41
CA GLU A 204 13.84 -13.41 7.33
C GLU A 204 12.48 -13.27 8.06
N LEU A 205 11.90 -12.07 8.10
CA LEU A 205 10.56 -11.83 8.67
C LEU A 205 9.44 -12.08 7.65
N LEU A 206 9.77 -12.12 6.36
CA LEU A 206 8.86 -12.58 5.32
C LEU A 206 8.88 -14.11 5.27
N GLY A 207 7.77 -14.73 4.88
CA GLY A 207 7.76 -16.15 4.52
C GLY A 207 8.26 -16.35 3.09
N GLU A 208 8.61 -17.58 2.72
CA GLU A 208 9.05 -17.91 1.35
C GLU A 208 8.05 -17.43 0.27
N THR A 209 6.76 -17.54 0.56
CA THR A 209 5.69 -17.14 -0.35
C THR A 209 5.60 -15.63 -0.51
N GLU A 210 5.68 -14.88 0.60
CA GLU A 210 5.67 -13.42 0.59
C GLU A 210 6.93 -12.87 -0.10
N LEU A 211 8.10 -13.45 0.17
CA LEU A 211 9.36 -13.04 -0.46
C LEU A 211 9.33 -13.31 -1.98
N LYS A 212 8.85 -14.48 -2.38
CA LYS A 212 8.67 -14.81 -3.80
C LYS A 212 7.74 -13.82 -4.48
N TRP A 213 6.58 -13.52 -3.87
CA TRP A 213 5.63 -12.56 -4.42
C TRP A 213 6.27 -11.17 -4.59
N LEU A 214 7.03 -10.71 -3.59
CA LEU A 214 7.69 -9.42 -3.62
C LEU A 214 8.70 -9.32 -4.76
N ASN A 215 9.51 -10.35 -4.96
CA ASN A 215 10.49 -10.41 -6.05
C ASN A 215 9.80 -10.46 -7.42
N GLU A 216 8.70 -11.21 -7.56
CA GLU A 216 7.88 -11.23 -8.78
C GLU A 216 7.21 -9.86 -9.05
N TYR A 217 6.72 -9.19 -8.00
CA TYR A 217 6.17 -7.85 -8.10
C TYR A 217 7.24 -6.83 -8.54
N HIS A 218 8.40 -6.80 -7.91
CA HIS A 218 9.51 -5.92 -8.29
C HIS A 218 9.97 -6.16 -9.73
N LYS A 219 10.08 -7.42 -10.13
CA LYS A 219 10.39 -7.78 -11.53
C LYS A 219 9.35 -7.23 -12.49
N HIS A 220 8.06 -7.39 -12.18
CA HIS A 220 6.97 -6.86 -13.01
C HIS A 220 7.00 -5.33 -13.08
N VAL A 221 7.24 -4.65 -11.96
CA VAL A 221 7.43 -3.18 -11.94
C VAL A 221 8.55 -2.77 -12.88
N TYR A 222 9.71 -3.44 -12.82
CA TYR A 222 10.83 -3.16 -13.72
C TYR A 222 10.47 -3.36 -15.19
N GLU A 223 9.90 -4.51 -15.54
CA GLU A 223 9.56 -4.87 -16.91
C GLU A 223 8.56 -3.91 -17.56
N VAL A 224 7.62 -3.36 -16.78
CA VAL A 224 6.59 -2.44 -17.30
C VAL A 224 7.06 -1.00 -17.31
N VAL A 225 7.77 -0.55 -16.28
CA VAL A 225 8.10 0.88 -16.10
C VAL A 225 9.40 1.25 -16.81
N GLU A 226 10.43 0.38 -16.83
CA GLU A 226 11.74 0.71 -17.44
C GLU A 226 11.63 1.19 -18.88
N PRO A 227 10.82 0.58 -19.77
CA PRO A 227 10.69 1.03 -21.14
C PRO A 227 10.08 2.45 -21.30
N LEU A 228 9.37 2.92 -20.27
CA LEU A 228 8.71 4.22 -20.26
C LEU A 228 9.61 5.36 -19.77
N LEU A 229 10.73 5.03 -19.13
CA LEU A 229 11.71 6.00 -18.65
C LEU A 229 12.66 6.39 -19.77
N GLU A 230 12.97 7.68 -19.86
CA GLU A 230 13.92 8.22 -20.86
C GLU A 230 15.31 8.46 -20.26
N ASN A 231 15.36 8.79 -18.97
CA ASN A 231 16.58 9.15 -18.26
C ASN A 231 17.35 7.89 -17.80
N LYS A 232 18.65 7.86 -18.05
CA LYS A 232 19.53 6.76 -17.62
C LYS A 232 19.62 6.62 -16.11
N GLU A 233 19.64 7.72 -15.37
CA GLU A 233 19.73 7.70 -13.90
C GLU A 233 18.45 7.10 -13.30
N GLU A 234 17.28 7.44 -13.86
CA GLU A 234 16.00 6.86 -13.46
C GLU A 234 15.93 5.34 -13.72
N LYS A 235 16.40 4.91 -14.90
CA LYS A 235 16.50 3.48 -15.24
C LYS A 235 17.43 2.72 -14.30
N GLU A 236 18.57 3.29 -13.99
CA GLU A 236 19.53 2.68 -13.06
C GLU A 236 18.95 2.60 -11.65
N TRP A 237 18.36 3.68 -11.17
CA TRP A 237 17.66 3.70 -9.89
C TRP A 237 16.55 2.64 -9.85
N LEU A 238 15.70 2.57 -10.90
CA LEU A 238 14.61 1.58 -10.95
C LEU A 238 15.17 0.15 -10.90
N ARG A 239 16.25 -0.12 -11.64
CA ARG A 239 16.92 -1.42 -11.63
C ARG A 239 17.41 -1.81 -10.24
N GLU A 240 18.00 -0.85 -9.50
CA GLU A 240 18.45 -1.07 -8.13
C GLU A 240 17.28 -1.25 -7.16
N ALA A 241 16.27 -0.38 -7.27
CA ALA A 241 15.07 -0.41 -6.42
C ALA A 241 14.23 -1.68 -6.60
N THR A 242 14.33 -2.35 -7.76
CA THR A 242 13.57 -3.57 -8.07
C THR A 242 14.44 -4.83 -8.09
N ALA A 243 15.72 -4.75 -7.71
CA ALA A 243 16.58 -5.92 -7.65
C ALA A 243 16.08 -6.96 -6.64
N GLU A 244 16.34 -8.22 -6.89
CA GLU A 244 15.92 -9.34 -6.02
C GLU A 244 16.44 -9.18 -4.58
N ILE A 245 15.64 -9.58 -3.61
CA ILE A 245 15.91 -9.53 -2.17
C ILE A 245 16.23 -10.93 -1.67
#